data_8daf1dcb3b812319f483c300412e2f1f
#
_entry.id   8daf1dcb3b812319f483c300412e2f1f
#
_cell.length_a   1.000
_cell.length_b   1.000
_cell.length_c   1.000
_cell.angle_alpha   90.00
_cell.angle_beta   90.00
_cell.angle_gamma   90.00
#
_symmetry.space_group_name_H-M   'P 1'
#
loop_
_entity.id
_entity.type
_entity.pdbx_description
1 polymer ?
#
loop_
_entity_poly.entity_id
_entity_poly.type
_entity_poly.pdbx_seq_one_letter_code
_entity_poly.pdbx_strand_id
1 'polypeptide(L)'
;MSTLVECVPNFSEGRNKAKVDAIVAAMKVDGVYLLDRESDSDHNRSVITLVGEREAIQEAAIRGVGKAAELIDLNVHEGAHPRMGAADVVPFIPIDGVTIEDCVAMARHVGEQIWKRFQIPVYLYEAAAATPERQNLENIRRGQFEGIRAEIATNAARKPDFGEARVHPTAGATVVGARKFLIAYNVFLNTPDVEIAKKVAKAVRFSNGGMRYVKGAGFLVRGLAQVSMNLTDFEQTPVHRVFEMVKREAARYGVVPVSSEIVGLIPKKALEATAEWFLQMENFDSSLILENRLTAVMSGKVAVGGLRAGVEPFIEQLAAPTATPGGGSAAAAAGAMAAGLAVMVASMSRGKKAYLQYEAQLSAAIAKLGPLREELKAAVDADADAYDAVMKAYKAAKTDPANGDAVIDASLKLATGVPLGVAEKAQEVVRITESLFAISNPNMKSDLTTAQALARGAITGALANVEINLGSLKDQGFVAGVRKRVESIKG
;
A
#
# COMPACT_ATOMS: atom_id res chain seq x y z
N MET A 1 6.26 -4.19 4.84
CA MET A 1 5.55 -2.91 4.57
C MET A 1 4.08 -3.26 4.51
N SER A 2 3.22 -2.58 5.28
CA SER A 2 1.77 -2.77 5.19
C SER A 2 1.32 -2.35 3.80
N THR A 3 0.56 -3.21 3.12
CA THR A 3 -0.08 -2.88 1.84
C THR A 3 -1.43 -2.28 2.13
N LEU A 4 -1.67 -1.02 1.72
CA LEU A 4 -2.89 -0.30 2.04
C LEU A 4 -3.64 0.09 0.77
N VAL A 5 -4.90 -0.33 0.68
CA VAL A 5 -5.80 -0.07 -0.44
C VAL A 5 -7.06 0.62 0.07
N GLU A 6 -7.51 1.65 -0.63
CA GLU A 6 -8.82 2.25 -0.42
C GLU A 6 -9.85 1.57 -1.33
N CYS A 7 -11.06 1.37 -0.83
CA CYS A 7 -12.22 0.95 -1.61
C CYS A 7 -13.39 1.87 -1.31
N VAL A 8 -14.05 2.39 -2.36
CA VAL A 8 -15.13 3.38 -2.23
C VAL A 8 -16.40 2.88 -2.93
N PRO A 9 -17.03 1.80 -2.44
CA PRO A 9 -18.26 1.29 -3.03
C PRO A 9 -19.42 2.27 -2.88
N ASN A 10 -20.24 2.33 -3.93
CA ASN A 10 -21.43 3.14 -3.97
C ASN A 10 -22.66 2.23 -4.05
N PHE A 11 -23.63 2.48 -3.19
CA PHE A 11 -24.85 1.71 -3.07
C PHE A 11 -26.08 2.54 -3.43
N SER A 12 -27.05 1.94 -4.12
CA SER A 12 -28.30 2.56 -4.51
C SER A 12 -29.31 2.59 -3.36
N GLU A 13 -28.92 3.18 -2.24
CA GLU A 13 -29.76 3.43 -1.05
C GLU A 13 -29.20 4.60 -0.29
N GLY A 14 -29.98 5.63 -0.06
CA GLY A 14 -29.57 6.83 0.69
C GLY A 14 -30.64 7.32 1.67
N ARG A 15 -31.83 6.70 1.64
CA ARG A 15 -32.99 7.09 2.44
C ARG A 15 -33.20 6.19 3.67
N ASN A 16 -33.03 4.90 3.50
CA ASN A 16 -33.20 3.94 4.59
C ASN A 16 -31.88 3.69 5.31
N LYS A 17 -31.68 4.42 6.42
CA LYS A 17 -30.47 4.31 7.24
C LYS A 17 -30.20 2.89 7.73
N ALA A 18 -31.24 2.13 8.09
CA ALA A 18 -31.07 0.75 8.58
C ALA A 18 -30.51 -0.19 7.52
N LYS A 19 -30.90 -0.03 6.25
CA LYS A 19 -30.30 -0.80 5.13
C LYS A 19 -28.83 -0.44 4.95
N VAL A 20 -28.48 0.85 4.99
CA VAL A 20 -27.09 1.30 4.87
C VAL A 20 -26.26 0.82 6.06
N ASP A 21 -26.81 0.87 7.29
CA ASP A 21 -26.17 0.33 8.50
C ASP A 21 -25.87 -1.18 8.35
N ALA A 22 -26.83 -1.95 7.81
CA ALA A 22 -26.64 -3.39 7.57
C ALA A 22 -25.57 -3.69 6.51
N ILE A 23 -25.50 -2.88 5.44
CA ILE A 23 -24.46 -3.00 4.42
C ILE A 23 -23.09 -2.73 5.05
N VAL A 24 -22.94 -1.62 5.79
CA VAL A 24 -21.69 -1.26 6.48
C VAL A 24 -21.31 -2.33 7.50
N ALA A 25 -22.25 -2.89 8.24
CA ALA A 25 -21.99 -3.97 9.19
C ALA A 25 -21.47 -5.24 8.51
N ALA A 26 -21.99 -5.59 7.33
CA ALA A 26 -21.51 -6.74 6.54
C ALA A 26 -20.07 -6.55 6.03
N MET A 27 -19.65 -5.31 5.81
CA MET A 27 -18.31 -4.95 5.32
C MET A 27 -17.25 -4.98 6.45
N LYS A 28 -17.62 -5.22 7.71
CA LYS A 28 -16.65 -5.34 8.79
C LYS A 28 -15.86 -6.63 8.65
N VAL A 29 -14.57 -6.47 8.40
CA VAL A 29 -13.56 -7.52 8.30
C VAL A 29 -12.35 -7.05 9.11
N ASP A 30 -11.67 -7.95 9.79
CA ASP A 30 -10.45 -7.63 10.53
C ASP A 30 -9.40 -7.04 9.58
N GLY A 31 -8.76 -5.94 9.98
CA GLY A 31 -7.82 -5.20 9.13
C GLY A 31 -8.48 -4.26 8.11
N VAL A 32 -9.80 -4.07 8.15
CA VAL A 32 -10.53 -3.06 7.36
C VAL A 32 -11.11 -1.97 8.24
N TYR A 33 -10.88 -0.72 7.88
CA TYR A 33 -11.31 0.46 8.60
C TYR A 33 -12.29 1.27 7.77
N LEU A 34 -13.42 1.65 8.38
CA LEU A 34 -14.36 2.62 7.81
C LEU A 34 -13.78 4.03 8.02
N LEU A 35 -13.50 4.74 6.93
CA LEU A 35 -12.99 6.12 6.98
C LEU A 35 -14.09 7.16 6.87
N ASP A 36 -15.11 6.89 6.01
CA ASP A 36 -16.18 7.83 5.76
C ASP A 36 -17.45 7.13 5.30
N ARG A 37 -18.58 7.80 5.52
CA ARG A 37 -19.90 7.35 5.09
C ARG A 37 -20.78 8.55 4.77
N GLU A 38 -21.12 8.69 3.50
CA GLU A 38 -22.04 9.69 3.03
C GLU A 38 -23.33 9.03 2.51
N SER A 39 -24.47 9.69 2.76
CA SER A 39 -25.78 9.25 2.25
C SER A 39 -26.56 10.47 1.79
N ASP A 40 -27.09 10.40 0.57
CA ASP A 40 -27.87 11.46 -0.06
C ASP A 40 -29.28 10.93 -0.38
N SER A 41 -30.29 11.57 0.19
CA SER A 41 -31.70 11.17 0.03
C SER A 41 -32.29 11.54 -1.33
N ASP A 42 -31.82 12.62 -1.97
CA ASP A 42 -32.32 13.08 -3.27
C ASP A 42 -31.74 12.20 -4.38
N HIS A 43 -30.46 11.90 -4.29
CA HIS A 43 -29.80 10.93 -5.15
C HIS A 43 -30.16 9.50 -4.83
N ASN A 44 -30.69 9.23 -3.63
CA ASN A 44 -30.98 7.91 -3.06
C ASN A 44 -29.78 6.97 -3.22
N ARG A 45 -28.63 7.43 -2.71
CA ARG A 45 -27.35 6.78 -2.85
C ARG A 45 -26.51 6.97 -1.60
N SER A 46 -25.70 5.95 -1.25
CA SER A 46 -24.66 6.03 -0.24
C SER A 46 -23.28 5.72 -0.83
N VAL A 47 -22.28 6.42 -0.33
CA VAL A 47 -20.86 6.21 -0.61
C VAL A 47 -20.18 5.80 0.68
N ILE A 48 -19.50 4.67 0.67
CA ILE A 48 -18.80 4.14 1.84
C ILE A 48 -17.31 4.11 1.50
N THR A 49 -16.48 4.78 2.29
CA THR A 49 -15.03 4.78 2.11
C THR A 49 -14.38 3.87 3.14
N LEU A 50 -13.71 2.85 2.64
CA LEU A 50 -12.97 1.86 3.43
C LEU A 50 -11.49 1.88 3.07
N VAL A 51 -10.66 1.51 4.03
CA VAL A 51 -9.24 1.25 3.81
C VAL A 51 -8.85 -0.04 4.53
N GLY A 52 -7.95 -0.81 3.93
CA GLY A 52 -7.49 -2.05 4.54
C GLY A 52 -6.41 -2.74 3.73
N GLU A 53 -5.93 -3.85 4.26
CA GLU A 53 -5.00 -4.72 3.57
C GLU A 53 -5.68 -5.42 2.38
N ARG A 54 -4.85 -5.85 1.42
CA ARG A 54 -5.26 -6.34 0.10
C ARG A 54 -6.37 -7.40 0.15
N GLU A 55 -6.21 -8.45 0.95
CA GLU A 55 -7.15 -9.57 1.04
C GLU A 55 -8.41 -9.18 1.81
N ALA A 56 -8.24 -8.47 2.93
CA ALA A 56 -9.34 -8.08 3.80
C ALA A 56 -10.30 -7.10 3.11
N ILE A 57 -9.77 -6.11 2.37
CA ILE A 57 -10.60 -5.11 1.68
C ILE A 57 -11.40 -5.72 0.52
N GLN A 58 -10.88 -6.74 -0.16
CA GLN A 58 -11.59 -7.47 -1.20
C GLN A 58 -12.80 -8.21 -0.61
N GLU A 59 -12.61 -8.94 0.49
CA GLU A 59 -13.71 -9.65 1.16
C GLU A 59 -14.76 -8.68 1.71
N ALA A 60 -14.34 -7.54 2.28
CA ALA A 60 -15.26 -6.50 2.72
C ALA A 60 -16.13 -5.97 1.57
N ALA A 61 -15.54 -5.68 0.43
CA ALA A 61 -16.26 -5.23 -0.76
C ALA A 61 -17.26 -6.28 -1.25
N ILE A 62 -16.86 -7.56 -1.32
CA ILE A 62 -17.73 -8.67 -1.75
C ILE A 62 -18.92 -8.81 -0.79
N ARG A 63 -18.69 -8.78 0.52
CA ARG A 63 -19.78 -8.86 1.53
C ARG A 63 -20.75 -7.69 1.40
N GLY A 64 -20.24 -6.47 1.17
CA GLY A 64 -21.05 -5.28 0.95
C GLY A 64 -21.96 -5.41 -0.26
N VAL A 65 -21.42 -5.90 -1.39
CA VAL A 65 -22.20 -6.17 -2.61
C VAL A 65 -23.30 -7.22 -2.36
N GLY A 66 -22.96 -8.32 -1.69
CA GLY A 66 -23.94 -9.36 -1.35
C GLY A 66 -25.05 -8.83 -0.47
N LYS A 67 -24.71 -8.05 0.59
CA LYS A 67 -25.72 -7.46 1.48
C LYS A 67 -26.58 -6.42 0.77
N ALA A 68 -26.02 -5.63 -0.14
CA ALA A 68 -26.79 -4.70 -0.95
C ALA A 68 -27.80 -5.42 -1.85
N ALA A 69 -27.40 -6.54 -2.46
CA ALA A 69 -28.28 -7.36 -3.31
C ALA A 69 -29.47 -7.97 -2.54
N GLU A 70 -29.29 -8.29 -1.25
CA GLU A 70 -30.36 -8.77 -0.37
C GLU A 70 -31.37 -7.67 0.01
N LEU A 71 -30.93 -6.42 0.14
CA LEU A 71 -31.71 -5.35 0.74
C LEU A 71 -32.29 -4.34 -0.25
N ILE A 72 -31.68 -4.22 -1.43
CA ILE A 72 -32.02 -3.18 -2.42
C ILE A 72 -32.64 -3.84 -3.65
N ASP A 73 -33.87 -3.42 -3.99
CA ASP A 73 -34.57 -3.82 -5.22
C ASP A 73 -34.60 -2.65 -6.20
N LEU A 74 -33.88 -2.78 -7.32
CA LEU A 74 -33.82 -1.75 -8.36
C LEU A 74 -35.12 -1.58 -9.15
N ASN A 75 -36.05 -2.54 -9.07
CA ASN A 75 -37.35 -2.42 -9.74
C ASN A 75 -38.25 -1.35 -9.09
N VAL A 76 -38.01 -1.04 -7.80
CA VAL A 76 -38.77 -0.03 -7.03
C VAL A 76 -37.89 1.15 -6.58
N HIS A 77 -36.60 1.11 -6.90
CA HIS A 77 -35.67 2.17 -6.51
C HIS A 77 -35.84 3.40 -7.40
N GLU A 78 -36.01 4.56 -6.76
CA GLU A 78 -36.06 5.87 -7.39
C GLU A 78 -35.03 6.81 -6.76
N GLY A 79 -34.27 7.54 -7.57
CA GLY A 79 -33.30 8.54 -7.16
C GLY A 79 -32.77 9.34 -8.35
N ALA A 80 -32.27 10.55 -8.12
CA ALA A 80 -31.73 11.42 -9.16
C ALA A 80 -30.38 10.93 -9.72
N HIS A 81 -29.67 10.06 -8.97
CA HIS A 81 -28.36 9.54 -9.41
C HIS A 81 -28.54 8.37 -10.41
N PRO A 82 -27.79 8.38 -11.53
CA PRO A 82 -27.78 7.24 -12.46
C PRO A 82 -27.25 5.98 -11.76
N ARG A 83 -27.95 4.87 -11.90
CA ARG A 83 -27.59 3.57 -11.30
C ARG A 83 -27.83 2.41 -12.23
N MET A 84 -27.04 1.36 -12.08
CA MET A 84 -27.24 0.09 -12.77
C MET A 84 -27.20 -1.11 -11.83
N GLY A 85 -26.83 -0.92 -10.59
CA GLY A 85 -26.70 -1.97 -9.58
C GLY A 85 -27.11 -1.53 -8.18
N ALA A 86 -27.54 -2.46 -7.33
CA ALA A 86 -27.73 -2.27 -5.89
C ALA A 86 -26.40 -1.83 -5.24
N ALA A 87 -25.30 -2.52 -5.55
CA ALA A 87 -23.95 -2.00 -5.49
C ALA A 87 -23.57 -1.53 -6.90
N ASP A 88 -23.60 -0.22 -7.09
CA ASP A 88 -23.49 0.35 -8.42
C ASP A 88 -22.05 0.35 -8.95
N VAL A 89 -21.09 0.81 -8.13
CA VAL A 89 -19.66 0.83 -8.47
C VAL A 89 -18.78 0.50 -7.27
N VAL A 90 -17.73 -0.29 -7.50
CA VAL A 90 -16.76 -0.75 -6.49
C VAL A 90 -15.34 -0.49 -7.01
N PRO A 91 -14.76 0.69 -6.74
CA PRO A 91 -13.40 1.04 -7.12
C PRO A 91 -12.38 0.61 -6.06
N PHE A 92 -11.20 0.15 -6.51
CA PHE A 92 -10.00 -0.02 -5.70
C PHE A 92 -8.97 1.05 -6.06
N ILE A 93 -8.39 1.67 -5.04
CA ILE A 93 -7.46 2.81 -5.17
C ILE A 93 -6.18 2.46 -4.40
N PRO A 94 -5.00 2.51 -5.05
CA PRO A 94 -3.73 2.26 -4.37
C PRO A 94 -3.40 3.42 -3.42
N ILE A 95 -3.04 3.12 -2.15
CA ILE A 95 -2.66 4.11 -1.14
C ILE A 95 -1.19 3.98 -0.76
N ASP A 96 -0.74 2.82 -0.26
CA ASP A 96 0.65 2.61 0.16
C ASP A 96 1.07 1.16 -0.09
N GLY A 97 2.28 0.97 -0.63
CA GLY A 97 2.84 -0.35 -0.91
C GLY A 97 2.07 -1.19 -1.95
N VAL A 98 1.16 -0.58 -2.73
CA VAL A 98 0.30 -1.22 -3.74
C VAL A 98 0.34 -0.41 -5.03
N THR A 99 0.37 -1.08 -6.18
CA THR A 99 0.31 -0.45 -7.50
C THR A 99 -1.10 -0.43 -8.07
N ILE A 100 -1.30 0.32 -9.16
CA ILE A 100 -2.58 0.29 -9.88
C ILE A 100 -2.83 -1.08 -10.54
N GLU A 101 -1.79 -1.77 -10.97
CA GLU A 101 -1.83 -3.11 -11.54
C GLU A 101 -2.29 -4.14 -10.50
N ASP A 102 -1.84 -4.01 -9.25
CA ASP A 102 -2.33 -4.80 -8.12
C ASP A 102 -3.84 -4.58 -7.92
N CYS A 103 -4.29 -3.32 -7.92
CA CYS A 103 -5.71 -2.99 -7.82
C CYS A 103 -6.52 -3.53 -9.00
N VAL A 104 -5.97 -3.58 -10.21
CA VAL A 104 -6.59 -4.23 -11.37
C VAL A 104 -6.77 -5.73 -11.14
N ALA A 105 -5.75 -6.40 -10.60
CA ALA A 105 -5.86 -7.82 -10.25
C ALA A 105 -6.94 -8.07 -9.18
N MET A 106 -7.01 -7.20 -8.16
CA MET A 106 -8.04 -7.23 -7.12
C MET A 106 -9.44 -7.03 -7.71
N ALA A 107 -9.62 -6.05 -8.60
CA ALA A 107 -10.90 -5.77 -9.24
C ALA A 107 -11.40 -6.98 -10.05
N ARG A 108 -10.51 -7.66 -10.77
CA ARG A 108 -10.82 -8.89 -11.52
C ARG A 108 -11.23 -10.02 -10.58
N HIS A 109 -10.48 -10.25 -9.51
CA HIS A 109 -10.80 -11.27 -8.51
C HIS A 109 -12.17 -11.00 -7.86
N VAL A 110 -12.41 -9.78 -7.41
CA VAL A 110 -13.67 -9.37 -6.77
C VAL A 110 -14.83 -9.50 -7.75
N GLY A 111 -14.66 -9.10 -9.01
CA GLY A 111 -15.68 -9.28 -10.05
C GLY A 111 -16.07 -10.74 -10.27
N GLU A 112 -15.08 -11.63 -10.33
CA GLU A 112 -15.31 -13.07 -10.44
C GLU A 112 -16.05 -13.64 -9.22
N GLN A 113 -15.66 -13.22 -8.00
CA GLN A 113 -16.30 -13.67 -6.76
C GLN A 113 -17.74 -13.16 -6.62
N ILE A 114 -18.02 -11.92 -7.02
CA ILE A 114 -19.38 -11.37 -7.04
C ILE A 114 -20.28 -12.22 -7.93
N TRP A 115 -19.83 -12.55 -9.14
CA TRP A 115 -20.58 -13.42 -10.01
C TRP A 115 -20.79 -14.82 -9.41
N LYS A 116 -19.73 -15.45 -8.92
CA LYS A 116 -19.79 -16.81 -8.36
C LYS A 116 -20.72 -16.91 -7.14
N ARG A 117 -20.68 -15.93 -6.24
CA ARG A 117 -21.43 -15.98 -4.97
C ARG A 117 -22.87 -15.48 -5.10
N PHE A 118 -23.11 -14.47 -5.93
CA PHE A 118 -24.39 -13.76 -5.94
C PHE A 118 -25.08 -13.75 -7.31
N GLN A 119 -24.46 -14.26 -8.36
CA GLN A 119 -24.99 -14.27 -9.73
C GLN A 119 -25.31 -12.86 -10.27
N ILE A 120 -24.58 -11.85 -9.80
CA ILE A 120 -24.66 -10.48 -10.29
C ILE A 120 -23.65 -10.32 -11.41
N PRO A 121 -24.04 -9.95 -12.64
CA PRO A 121 -23.11 -9.71 -13.73
C PRO A 121 -22.22 -8.48 -13.42
N VAL A 122 -20.93 -8.57 -13.78
CA VAL A 122 -19.93 -7.55 -13.45
C VAL A 122 -19.30 -6.99 -14.71
N TYR A 123 -19.15 -5.66 -14.73
CA TYR A 123 -18.40 -4.91 -15.73
C TYR A 123 -17.14 -4.34 -15.11
N LEU A 124 -16.02 -4.47 -15.81
CA LEU A 124 -14.75 -3.85 -15.40
C LEU A 124 -14.63 -2.44 -15.99
N TYR A 125 -14.08 -1.49 -15.21
CA TYR A 125 -13.94 -0.10 -15.65
C TYR A 125 -12.61 0.54 -15.25
N GLU A 126 -12.34 1.74 -15.77
CA GLU A 126 -11.11 2.53 -15.59
C GLU A 126 -9.86 1.68 -15.94
N ALA A 127 -8.86 1.59 -15.07
CA ALA A 127 -7.64 0.81 -15.34
C ALA A 127 -7.89 -0.69 -15.52
N ALA A 128 -8.98 -1.24 -14.95
CA ALA A 128 -9.35 -2.64 -15.09
C ALA A 128 -10.17 -2.95 -16.36
N ALA A 129 -10.61 -1.92 -17.10
CA ALA A 129 -11.49 -2.06 -18.25
C ALA A 129 -10.94 -3.05 -19.30
N ALA A 130 -11.82 -3.93 -19.80
CA ALA A 130 -11.44 -4.88 -20.85
C ALA A 130 -11.40 -4.24 -22.24
N THR A 131 -12.10 -3.11 -22.44
CA THR A 131 -12.13 -2.36 -23.71
C THR A 131 -12.00 -0.86 -23.44
N PRO A 132 -11.46 -0.07 -24.40
CA PRO A 132 -11.32 1.39 -24.23
C PRO A 132 -12.63 2.11 -23.90
N GLU A 133 -13.76 1.65 -24.45
CA GLU A 133 -15.09 2.25 -24.23
C GLU A 133 -15.52 2.12 -22.77
N ARG A 134 -15.07 1.08 -22.06
CA ARG A 134 -15.40 0.81 -20.65
C ARG A 134 -14.50 1.53 -19.66
N GLN A 135 -13.47 2.24 -20.12
CA GLN A 135 -12.69 3.11 -19.24
C GLN A 135 -13.56 4.20 -18.62
N ASN A 136 -14.58 4.67 -19.33
CA ASN A 136 -15.52 5.64 -18.81
C ASN A 136 -16.77 4.99 -18.24
N LEU A 137 -17.00 5.16 -16.95
CA LEU A 137 -18.16 4.64 -16.23
C LEU A 137 -19.50 5.07 -16.87
N GLU A 138 -19.56 6.31 -17.40
CA GLU A 138 -20.75 6.84 -18.06
C GLU A 138 -21.18 6.00 -19.27
N ASN A 139 -20.24 5.44 -20.01
CA ASN A 139 -20.54 4.57 -21.16
C ASN A 139 -21.17 3.25 -20.72
N ILE A 140 -20.69 2.67 -19.62
CA ILE A 140 -21.24 1.44 -19.05
C ILE A 140 -22.64 1.70 -18.50
N ARG A 141 -22.84 2.81 -17.79
CA ARG A 141 -24.12 3.20 -17.17
C ARG A 141 -25.18 3.70 -18.16
N ARG A 142 -24.85 3.86 -19.44
CA ARG A 142 -25.79 4.41 -20.43
C ARG A 142 -27.10 3.60 -20.45
N GLY A 143 -28.22 4.28 -20.29
CA GLY A 143 -29.55 3.68 -20.18
C GLY A 143 -29.87 3.14 -18.78
N GLN A 144 -28.94 3.23 -17.84
CA GLN A 144 -29.09 2.81 -16.45
C GLN A 144 -29.49 1.32 -16.32
N PHE A 145 -30.09 0.93 -15.20
CA PHE A 145 -30.59 -0.45 -14.97
C PHE A 145 -31.57 -0.91 -16.06
N GLU A 146 -32.49 -0.01 -16.45
CA GLU A 146 -33.54 -0.30 -17.44
C GLU A 146 -32.93 -0.59 -18.82
N GLY A 147 -31.97 0.25 -19.26
CA GLY A 147 -31.30 0.08 -20.54
C GLY A 147 -30.45 -1.20 -20.56
N ILE A 148 -29.69 -1.47 -19.51
CA ILE A 148 -28.88 -2.69 -19.45
C ILE A 148 -29.78 -3.92 -19.45
N ARG A 149 -30.85 -3.93 -18.67
CA ARG A 149 -31.81 -5.04 -18.64
C ARG A 149 -32.40 -5.32 -20.01
N ALA A 150 -32.70 -4.29 -20.79
CA ALA A 150 -33.27 -4.45 -22.14
C ALA A 150 -32.22 -4.92 -23.17
N GLU A 151 -30.97 -4.49 -23.06
CA GLU A 151 -29.96 -4.68 -24.08
C GLU A 151 -28.99 -5.84 -23.83
N ILE A 152 -28.79 -6.27 -22.57
CA ILE A 152 -27.71 -7.18 -22.18
C ILE A 152 -27.71 -8.51 -22.94
N ALA A 153 -28.90 -9.05 -23.27
CA ALA A 153 -29.03 -10.33 -23.96
C ALA A 153 -28.82 -10.25 -25.50
N THR A 154 -29.01 -9.05 -26.09
CA THR A 154 -29.04 -8.87 -27.55
C THR A 154 -27.90 -8.04 -28.09
N ASN A 155 -27.33 -7.16 -27.27
CA ASN A 155 -26.26 -6.24 -27.66
C ASN A 155 -24.88 -6.76 -27.17
N ALA A 156 -24.03 -7.20 -28.09
CA ALA A 156 -22.70 -7.73 -27.78
C ALA A 156 -21.83 -6.74 -26.99
N ALA A 157 -21.99 -5.41 -27.19
CA ALA A 157 -21.26 -4.38 -26.43
C ALA A 157 -21.66 -4.33 -24.95
N ARG A 158 -22.84 -4.89 -24.60
CA ARG A 158 -23.36 -4.98 -23.22
C ARG A 158 -23.02 -6.30 -22.52
N LYS A 159 -22.29 -7.21 -23.18
CA LYS A 159 -21.87 -8.47 -22.54
C LYS A 159 -21.00 -8.17 -21.33
N PRO A 160 -21.29 -8.71 -20.12
CA PRO A 160 -20.48 -8.46 -18.93
C PRO A 160 -19.09 -9.12 -19.03
N ASP A 161 -18.14 -8.67 -18.23
CA ASP A 161 -16.80 -9.28 -18.12
C ASP A 161 -16.85 -10.57 -17.31
N PHE A 162 -17.72 -10.60 -16.28
CA PHE A 162 -18.02 -11.79 -15.50
C PHE A 162 -19.53 -11.99 -15.46
N GLY A 163 -19.98 -13.21 -15.77
CA GLY A 163 -21.37 -13.59 -15.72
C GLY A 163 -22.01 -13.82 -17.07
N GLU A 164 -23.29 -14.16 -17.01
CA GLU A 164 -24.14 -14.38 -18.18
C GLU A 164 -24.72 -13.05 -18.70
N ALA A 165 -25.21 -13.06 -19.94
CA ALA A 165 -25.86 -11.90 -20.56
C ALA A 165 -27.31 -11.69 -20.03
N ARG A 166 -27.44 -11.58 -18.69
CA ARG A 166 -28.68 -11.28 -17.97
C ARG A 166 -28.37 -10.48 -16.71
N VAL A 167 -29.21 -9.54 -16.35
CA VAL A 167 -29.09 -8.81 -15.07
C VAL A 167 -29.61 -9.66 -13.91
N HIS A 168 -29.11 -9.41 -12.70
CA HIS A 168 -29.72 -9.97 -11.50
C HIS A 168 -31.14 -9.40 -11.32
N PRO A 169 -32.17 -10.23 -10.93
CA PRO A 169 -33.58 -9.81 -10.92
C PRO A 169 -33.87 -8.51 -10.14
N THR A 170 -33.23 -8.32 -9.00
CA THR A 170 -33.42 -7.14 -8.12
C THR A 170 -32.18 -6.27 -8.02
N ALA A 171 -30.98 -6.86 -7.98
CA ALA A 171 -29.73 -6.13 -7.76
C ALA A 171 -29.08 -5.56 -9.05
N GLY A 172 -29.59 -5.89 -10.24
CA GLY A 172 -29.08 -5.36 -11.50
C GLY A 172 -27.71 -5.91 -11.90
N ALA A 173 -26.74 -5.03 -12.11
CA ALA A 173 -25.37 -5.34 -12.47
C ALA A 173 -24.41 -4.42 -11.71
N THR A 174 -23.19 -4.89 -11.41
CA THR A 174 -22.20 -4.13 -10.65
C THR A 174 -21.01 -3.75 -11.54
N VAL A 175 -20.45 -2.55 -11.34
CA VAL A 175 -19.21 -2.12 -11.96
C VAL A 175 -18.07 -2.21 -10.94
N VAL A 176 -16.99 -2.92 -11.29
CA VAL A 176 -15.81 -3.06 -10.43
C VAL A 176 -14.59 -2.57 -11.19
N GLY A 177 -13.68 -1.87 -10.52
CA GLY A 177 -12.50 -1.40 -11.22
C GLY A 177 -11.38 -0.89 -10.32
N ALA A 178 -10.34 -0.40 -10.97
CA ALA A 178 -9.20 0.21 -10.31
C ALA A 178 -8.97 1.60 -10.90
N ARG A 179 -8.75 2.60 -10.04
CA ARG A 179 -8.52 3.97 -10.47
C ARG A 179 -7.57 4.71 -9.52
N LYS A 180 -7.04 5.82 -9.98
CA LYS A 180 -6.39 6.78 -9.10
C LYS A 180 -7.38 7.43 -8.15
N PHE A 181 -6.87 8.12 -7.13
CA PHE A 181 -7.72 8.88 -6.21
C PHE A 181 -8.53 9.94 -6.98
N LEU A 182 -9.84 9.98 -6.74
CA LEU A 182 -10.75 10.94 -7.34
C LEU A 182 -11.14 11.99 -6.31
N ILE A 183 -10.97 13.27 -6.63
CA ILE A 183 -11.43 14.38 -5.80
C ILE A 183 -12.73 14.92 -6.40
N ALA A 184 -13.84 14.81 -5.65
CA ALA A 184 -15.08 15.47 -5.99
C ALA A 184 -15.03 16.91 -5.45
N TYR A 185 -15.08 17.87 -6.38
CA TYR A 185 -14.87 19.29 -6.08
C TYR A 185 -15.94 20.16 -6.75
N ASN A 186 -16.66 20.90 -5.95
CA ASN A 186 -17.75 21.77 -6.41
C ASN A 186 -17.41 23.24 -6.18
N VAL A 187 -17.78 24.10 -7.13
CA VAL A 187 -17.61 25.55 -7.04
C VAL A 187 -18.97 26.22 -7.25
N PHE A 188 -19.40 27.04 -6.28
CA PHE A 188 -20.63 27.80 -6.34
C PHE A 188 -20.39 29.20 -6.92
N LEU A 189 -21.25 29.61 -7.84
CA LEU A 189 -21.21 30.92 -8.50
C LEU A 189 -22.27 31.85 -7.89
N ASN A 190 -22.02 33.15 -7.90
CA ASN A 190 -22.94 34.19 -7.41
C ASN A 190 -24.16 34.42 -8.31
N THR A 191 -24.75 33.36 -8.82
CA THR A 191 -25.92 33.42 -9.72
C THR A 191 -26.78 32.16 -9.52
N PRO A 192 -28.11 32.27 -9.69
CA PRO A 192 -28.97 31.08 -9.77
C PRO A 192 -29.04 30.48 -11.18
N ASP A 193 -28.47 31.16 -12.21
CA ASP A 193 -28.51 30.69 -13.60
C ASP A 193 -27.63 29.44 -13.81
N VAL A 194 -28.27 28.29 -13.81
CA VAL A 194 -27.61 26.99 -14.02
C VAL A 194 -26.98 26.87 -15.41
N GLU A 195 -27.47 27.61 -16.41
CA GLU A 195 -26.90 27.54 -17.77
C GLU A 195 -25.49 28.13 -17.82
N ILE A 196 -25.18 29.10 -16.96
CA ILE A 196 -23.81 29.60 -16.79
C ILE A 196 -22.92 28.50 -16.21
N ALA A 197 -23.34 27.80 -15.14
CA ALA A 197 -22.57 26.69 -14.58
C ALA A 197 -22.34 25.56 -15.61
N LYS A 198 -23.36 25.23 -16.43
CA LYS A 198 -23.22 24.25 -17.52
C LYS A 198 -22.20 24.68 -18.57
N LYS A 199 -22.19 25.96 -18.95
CA LYS A 199 -21.22 26.51 -19.91
C LYS A 199 -19.80 26.48 -19.33
N VAL A 200 -19.62 26.88 -18.08
CA VAL A 200 -18.33 26.84 -17.38
C VAL A 200 -17.85 25.39 -17.25
N ALA A 201 -18.71 24.47 -16.79
CA ALA A 201 -18.37 23.06 -16.70
C ALA A 201 -17.95 22.47 -18.07
N LYS A 202 -18.65 22.85 -19.15
CA LYS A 202 -18.31 22.44 -20.52
C LYS A 202 -16.95 22.97 -20.97
N ALA A 203 -16.56 24.17 -20.58
CA ALA A 203 -15.26 24.75 -20.91
C ALA A 203 -14.12 24.12 -20.12
N VAL A 204 -14.38 23.71 -18.88
CA VAL A 204 -13.36 23.16 -17.97
C VAL A 204 -13.11 21.67 -18.18
N ARG A 205 -14.14 20.88 -18.52
CA ARG A 205 -14.02 19.41 -18.63
C ARG A 205 -13.28 18.95 -19.88
N PHE A 206 -12.53 17.86 -19.75
CA PHE A 206 -11.69 17.30 -20.81
C PHE A 206 -12.47 16.92 -22.08
N SER A 207 -13.65 16.34 -21.95
CA SER A 207 -14.45 15.85 -23.09
C SER A 207 -14.86 16.94 -24.10
N ASN A 208 -14.69 18.21 -23.75
CA ASN A 208 -14.96 19.37 -24.61
C ASN A 208 -13.72 20.21 -24.93
N GLY A 209 -12.52 19.65 -24.74
CA GLY A 209 -11.25 20.34 -24.98
C GLY A 209 -10.73 21.15 -23.80
N GLY A 210 -11.31 20.99 -22.61
CA GLY A 210 -10.83 21.59 -21.37
C GLY A 210 -9.65 20.82 -20.73
N MET A 211 -9.58 20.89 -19.41
CA MET A 211 -8.46 20.34 -18.65
C MET A 211 -8.50 18.80 -18.60
N ARG A 212 -7.35 18.19 -18.84
CA ARG A 212 -7.17 16.75 -18.74
C ARG A 212 -7.50 16.29 -17.31
N TYR A 213 -8.08 15.09 -17.15
CA TYR A 213 -8.49 14.52 -15.87
C TYR A 213 -9.57 15.30 -15.10
N VAL A 214 -10.31 16.18 -15.78
CA VAL A 214 -11.46 16.87 -15.22
C VAL A 214 -12.73 16.42 -15.92
N LYS A 215 -13.70 15.89 -15.16
CA LYS A 215 -15.09 15.72 -15.54
C LYS A 215 -15.89 16.84 -14.87
N GLY A 216 -16.96 17.32 -15.51
CA GLY A 216 -17.73 18.44 -14.94
C GLY A 216 -19.14 18.56 -15.50
N ALA A 217 -20.07 18.99 -14.64
CA ALA A 217 -21.46 19.28 -14.95
C ALA A 217 -21.93 20.51 -14.17
N GLY A 218 -23.01 21.16 -14.63
CA GLY A 218 -23.63 22.30 -13.96
C GLY A 218 -24.94 21.89 -13.31
N PHE A 219 -25.15 22.31 -12.06
CA PHE A 219 -26.36 22.05 -11.27
C PHE A 219 -26.86 23.32 -10.58
N LEU A 220 -28.11 23.30 -10.13
CA LEU A 220 -28.67 24.29 -9.21
C LEU A 220 -28.76 23.65 -7.83
N VAL A 221 -28.01 24.17 -6.88
CA VAL A 221 -27.92 23.63 -5.51
C VAL A 221 -28.07 24.80 -4.53
N ARG A 222 -28.97 24.68 -3.58
CA ARG A 222 -29.23 25.73 -2.55
C ARG A 222 -29.45 27.13 -3.14
N GLY A 223 -30.10 27.20 -4.34
CA GLY A 223 -30.36 28.46 -5.02
C GLY A 223 -29.17 29.10 -5.75
N LEU A 224 -28.04 28.44 -5.79
CA LEU A 224 -26.84 28.88 -6.52
C LEU A 224 -26.49 27.91 -7.65
N ALA A 225 -25.98 28.46 -8.73
CA ALA A 225 -25.41 27.68 -9.82
C ALA A 225 -24.07 27.05 -9.36
N GLN A 226 -23.97 25.74 -9.46
CA GLN A 226 -22.81 24.96 -9.04
C GLN A 226 -22.12 24.32 -10.25
N VAL A 227 -20.81 24.51 -10.34
CA VAL A 227 -19.91 23.74 -11.22
C VAL A 227 -19.41 22.55 -10.42
N SER A 228 -19.99 21.37 -10.65
CA SER A 228 -19.58 20.13 -9.99
C SER A 228 -18.56 19.40 -10.84
N MET A 229 -17.47 18.99 -10.23
CA MET A 229 -16.33 18.42 -10.95
C MET A 229 -15.78 17.19 -10.22
N ASN A 230 -15.25 16.24 -11.01
CA ASN A 230 -14.44 15.13 -10.54
C ASN A 230 -13.03 15.25 -11.15
N LEU A 231 -12.03 15.41 -10.29
CA LEU A 231 -10.63 15.38 -10.66
C LEU A 231 -10.14 13.93 -10.53
N THR A 232 -9.89 13.28 -11.66
CA THR A 232 -9.54 11.85 -11.72
C THR A 232 -8.04 11.59 -11.62
N ASP A 233 -7.22 12.64 -11.71
CA ASP A 233 -5.77 12.63 -11.45
C ASP A 233 -5.34 14.03 -10.99
N PHE A 234 -5.39 14.28 -9.68
CA PHE A 234 -5.06 15.57 -9.10
C PHE A 234 -3.56 15.90 -9.13
N GLU A 235 -2.70 14.90 -9.33
CA GLU A 235 -1.25 15.12 -9.44
C GLU A 235 -0.89 15.77 -10.77
N GLN A 236 -1.59 15.42 -11.85
CA GLN A 236 -1.40 16.03 -13.17
C GLN A 236 -2.27 17.29 -13.37
N THR A 237 -3.46 17.30 -12.76
CA THR A 237 -4.39 18.45 -12.83
C THR A 237 -4.80 18.84 -11.41
N PRO A 238 -3.97 19.66 -10.72
CA PRO A 238 -4.19 20.06 -9.33
C PRO A 238 -5.44 20.93 -9.13
N VAL A 239 -6.00 20.84 -7.92
CA VAL A 239 -7.25 21.52 -7.54
C VAL A 239 -7.19 23.05 -7.80
N HIS A 240 -6.08 23.69 -7.42
CA HIS A 240 -5.89 25.13 -7.60
C HIS A 240 -5.97 25.55 -9.08
N ARG A 241 -5.42 24.76 -10.01
CA ARG A 241 -5.50 25.06 -11.45
C ARG A 241 -6.94 24.95 -11.97
N VAL A 242 -7.67 23.95 -11.48
CA VAL A 242 -9.09 23.78 -11.85
C VAL A 242 -9.92 24.94 -11.31
N PHE A 243 -9.69 25.34 -10.05
CA PHE A 243 -10.37 26.50 -9.46
C PHE A 243 -10.12 27.80 -10.25
N GLU A 244 -8.86 28.10 -10.58
CA GLU A 244 -8.51 29.29 -11.38
C GLU A 244 -9.15 29.25 -12.79
N MET A 245 -9.24 28.06 -13.41
CA MET A 245 -9.92 27.91 -14.70
C MET A 245 -11.43 28.18 -14.57
N VAL A 246 -12.09 27.63 -13.55
CA VAL A 246 -13.51 27.92 -13.26
C VAL A 246 -13.73 29.41 -13.05
N LYS A 247 -12.90 30.05 -12.22
CA LYS A 247 -12.95 31.48 -11.93
C LYS A 247 -12.82 32.31 -13.21
N ARG A 248 -11.88 31.98 -14.08
CA ARG A 248 -11.64 32.67 -15.35
C ARG A 248 -12.81 32.49 -16.33
N GLU A 249 -13.33 31.29 -16.45
CA GLU A 249 -14.46 31.00 -17.34
C GLU A 249 -15.76 31.64 -16.81
N ALA A 250 -15.99 31.64 -15.50
CA ALA A 250 -17.15 32.31 -14.89
C ALA A 250 -17.14 33.83 -15.12
N ALA A 251 -15.97 34.47 -15.03
CA ALA A 251 -15.80 35.91 -15.27
C ALA A 251 -16.25 36.35 -16.68
N ARG A 252 -16.21 35.48 -17.69
CA ARG A 252 -16.73 35.77 -19.04
C ARG A 252 -18.23 36.03 -19.07
N TYR A 253 -18.95 35.57 -18.07
CA TYR A 253 -20.39 35.75 -17.90
C TYR A 253 -20.73 36.78 -16.81
N GLY A 254 -19.73 37.51 -16.31
CA GLY A 254 -19.91 38.52 -15.26
C GLY A 254 -20.20 37.94 -13.87
N VAL A 255 -19.91 36.66 -13.66
CA VAL A 255 -20.12 35.98 -12.39
C VAL A 255 -18.80 35.53 -11.76
N VAL A 256 -18.79 35.32 -10.42
CA VAL A 256 -17.61 34.92 -9.65
C VAL A 256 -17.95 33.76 -8.74
N PRO A 257 -16.95 32.91 -8.39
CA PRO A 257 -17.06 31.95 -7.31
C PRO A 257 -17.32 32.65 -5.97
N VAL A 258 -18.28 32.14 -5.21
CA VAL A 258 -18.59 32.62 -3.83
C VAL A 258 -18.15 31.62 -2.76
N SER A 259 -18.11 30.35 -3.10
CA SER A 259 -17.62 29.28 -2.22
C SER A 259 -17.25 28.05 -3.04
N SER A 260 -16.57 27.13 -2.41
CA SER A 260 -16.33 25.80 -2.94
C SER A 260 -16.45 24.75 -1.85
N GLU A 261 -16.68 23.50 -2.24
CA GLU A 261 -16.74 22.37 -1.32
C GLU A 261 -16.02 21.14 -1.89
N ILE A 262 -15.43 20.35 -1.01
CA ILE A 262 -14.91 19.04 -1.31
C ILE A 262 -15.95 18.05 -0.79
N VAL A 263 -16.31 17.07 -1.59
CA VAL A 263 -17.24 16.00 -1.20
C VAL A 263 -16.42 14.74 -0.92
N GLY A 264 -16.56 14.20 0.30
CA GLY A 264 -15.75 13.09 0.77
C GLY A 264 -14.33 13.48 1.15
N LEU A 265 -13.43 12.51 1.10
CA LEU A 265 -12.03 12.69 1.51
C LEU A 265 -11.17 13.29 0.39
N ILE A 266 -10.15 14.03 0.79
CA ILE A 266 -9.13 14.59 -0.11
C ILE A 266 -7.73 14.21 0.36
N PRO A 267 -6.83 13.79 -0.53
CA PRO A 267 -5.44 13.55 -0.17
C PRO A 267 -4.77 14.82 0.34
N LYS A 268 -4.04 14.70 1.45
CA LYS A 268 -3.27 15.80 2.06
C LYS A 268 -2.38 16.51 1.04
N LYS A 269 -1.70 15.75 0.17
CA LYS A 269 -0.83 16.26 -0.91
C LYS A 269 -1.57 17.24 -1.86
N ALA A 270 -2.86 17.05 -2.10
CA ALA A 270 -3.64 17.95 -2.96
C ALA A 270 -3.87 19.32 -2.29
N LEU A 271 -4.10 19.33 -0.96
CA LEU A 271 -4.22 20.56 -0.18
C LEU A 271 -2.88 21.26 -0.03
N GLU A 272 -1.81 20.52 0.24
CA GLU A 272 -0.45 21.04 0.33
C GLU A 272 -0.04 21.77 -0.96
N ALA A 273 -0.21 21.13 -2.12
CA ALA A 273 0.07 21.72 -3.41
C ALA A 273 -0.80 22.96 -3.69
N THR A 274 -2.02 23.00 -3.18
CA THR A 274 -2.92 24.17 -3.31
C THR A 274 -2.45 25.32 -2.43
N ALA A 275 -2.03 25.03 -1.19
CA ALA A 275 -1.46 26.03 -0.29
C ALA A 275 -0.14 26.60 -0.81
N GLU A 276 0.76 25.74 -1.26
CA GLU A 276 2.04 26.13 -1.89
C GLU A 276 1.83 27.10 -3.05
N TRP A 277 0.89 26.78 -3.95
CA TRP A 277 0.56 27.63 -5.10
C TRP A 277 0.00 28.99 -4.71
N PHE A 278 -1.03 29.05 -3.86
CA PHE A 278 -1.69 30.30 -3.52
C PHE A 278 -0.88 31.19 -2.58
N LEU A 279 -0.07 30.59 -1.70
CA LEU A 279 0.81 31.32 -0.79
C LEU A 279 2.17 31.65 -1.42
N GLN A 280 2.45 31.16 -2.63
CA GLN A 280 3.72 31.36 -3.34
C GLN A 280 4.93 30.97 -2.49
N MET A 281 4.83 29.82 -1.79
CA MET A 281 5.88 29.35 -0.89
C MET A 281 7.10 28.86 -1.69
N GLU A 282 8.27 29.40 -1.38
CA GLU A 282 9.53 28.95 -1.93
C GLU A 282 10.07 27.74 -1.15
N ASN A 283 10.58 26.73 -1.87
CA ASN A 283 11.22 25.54 -1.28
C ASN A 283 10.34 24.82 -0.25
N PHE A 284 9.02 24.81 -0.45
CA PHE A 284 8.11 24.09 0.43
C PHE A 284 8.36 22.58 0.33
N ASP A 285 8.47 21.95 1.49
CA ASP A 285 8.55 20.49 1.64
C ASP A 285 7.54 20.04 2.70
N SER A 286 6.89 18.92 2.46
CA SER A 286 5.86 18.34 3.33
C SER A 286 6.34 18.09 4.76
N SER A 287 7.67 17.94 4.98
CA SER A 287 8.26 17.78 6.30
C SER A 287 8.26 19.06 7.14
N LEU A 288 7.95 20.22 6.54
CA LEU A 288 7.76 21.49 7.25
C LEU A 288 6.40 21.56 7.97
N ILE A 289 5.50 20.67 7.64
CA ILE A 289 4.20 20.56 8.32
C ILE A 289 4.42 19.87 9.66
N LEU A 290 3.99 20.53 10.75
CA LEU A 290 4.18 20.07 12.13
C LEU A 290 3.67 18.63 12.34
N GLU A 291 2.46 18.32 11.89
CA GLU A 291 1.84 17.00 12.06
C GLU A 291 2.60 15.90 11.30
N ASN A 292 3.14 16.21 10.13
CA ASN A 292 4.00 15.28 9.39
C ASN A 292 5.28 14.98 10.16
N ARG A 293 5.89 16.01 10.72
CA ARG A 293 7.09 15.87 11.54
C ARG A 293 6.81 15.07 12.81
N LEU A 294 5.72 15.38 13.52
CA LEU A 294 5.31 14.64 14.71
C LEU A 294 5.04 13.16 14.39
N THR A 295 4.28 12.88 13.34
CA THR A 295 3.97 11.51 12.90
C THR A 295 5.26 10.74 12.55
N ALA A 296 6.18 11.38 11.83
CA ALA A 296 7.46 10.78 11.46
C ALA A 296 8.32 10.44 12.68
N VAL A 297 8.37 11.33 13.68
CA VAL A 297 9.08 11.11 14.94
C VAL A 297 8.42 10.00 15.77
N MET A 298 7.10 10.07 15.97
CA MET A 298 6.37 9.09 16.78
C MET A 298 6.35 7.69 16.17
N SER A 299 6.41 7.58 14.84
CA SER A 299 6.50 6.30 14.13
C SER A 299 7.93 5.77 13.98
N GLY A 300 8.93 6.45 14.56
CA GLY A 300 10.35 6.08 14.44
C GLY A 300 10.91 6.21 13.01
N LYS A 301 10.18 6.81 12.09
CA LYS A 301 10.61 7.00 10.68
C LYS A 301 11.61 8.15 10.49
N VAL A 302 11.71 9.03 11.47
CA VAL A 302 12.73 10.09 11.52
C VAL A 302 13.43 10.01 12.87
N ALA A 303 14.68 9.65 12.86
CA ALA A 303 15.53 9.86 14.02
C ALA A 303 15.67 11.38 14.24
N VAL A 304 15.19 11.88 15.37
CA VAL A 304 15.47 13.25 15.80
C VAL A 304 16.91 13.27 16.29
N GLY A 305 17.84 13.62 15.42
CA GLY A 305 19.28 13.56 15.66
C GLY A 305 20.00 13.00 14.43
N GLY A 306 21.29 13.27 14.28
CA GLY A 306 22.12 12.75 13.18
C GLY A 306 22.20 11.22 13.17
N LEU A 307 23.03 10.66 12.30
CA LEU A 307 23.23 9.20 12.15
C LEU A 307 23.48 8.48 13.49
N ARG A 308 24.09 9.17 14.46
CA ARG A 308 24.31 8.67 15.83
C ARG A 308 23.00 8.21 16.49
N ALA A 309 21.94 9.01 16.41
CA ALA A 309 20.66 8.70 17.07
C ALA A 309 19.98 7.43 16.54
N GLY A 310 20.30 7.03 15.31
CA GLY A 310 19.80 5.74 14.76
C GLY A 310 20.54 4.52 15.32
N VAL A 311 21.74 4.69 15.85
CA VAL A 311 22.62 3.60 16.32
C VAL A 311 22.70 3.57 17.85
N GLU A 312 22.63 4.73 18.50
CA GLU A 312 22.81 4.91 19.94
C GLU A 312 21.91 3.99 20.79
N PRO A 313 20.60 3.83 20.52
CA PRO A 313 19.75 2.95 21.33
C PRO A 313 20.23 1.49 21.38
N PHE A 314 20.74 0.97 20.25
CA PHE A 314 21.28 -0.39 20.19
C PHE A 314 22.62 -0.51 20.93
N ILE A 315 23.50 0.51 20.82
CA ILE A 315 24.77 0.52 21.54
C ILE A 315 24.53 0.57 23.06
N GLU A 316 23.60 1.40 23.53
CA GLU A 316 23.24 1.50 24.95
C GLU A 316 22.64 0.21 25.49
N GLN A 317 21.81 -0.49 24.67
CA GLN A 317 21.30 -1.80 25.06
C GLN A 317 22.42 -2.86 25.17
N LEU A 318 23.39 -2.85 24.25
CA LEU A 318 24.56 -3.73 24.32
C LEU A 318 25.46 -3.43 25.54
N ALA A 319 25.50 -2.19 25.98
CA ALA A 319 26.27 -1.76 27.15
C ALA A 319 25.55 -2.01 28.48
N ALA A 320 24.25 -2.29 28.45
CA ALA A 320 23.46 -2.54 29.65
C ALA A 320 23.86 -3.85 30.34
N PRO A 321 23.75 -3.97 31.69
CA PRO A 321 24.07 -5.17 32.43
C PRO A 321 22.94 -6.23 32.33
N THR A 322 22.52 -6.51 31.08
CA THR A 322 21.50 -7.51 30.72
C THR A 322 22.11 -8.61 29.88
N ALA A 323 21.50 -9.81 29.86
CA ALA A 323 21.99 -10.92 29.08
C ALA A 323 21.76 -10.75 27.57
N THR A 324 20.74 -9.99 27.21
CA THR A 324 20.35 -9.68 25.81
C THR A 324 20.03 -8.19 25.65
N PRO A 325 20.35 -7.59 24.47
CA PRO A 325 21.15 -8.14 23.38
C PRO A 325 22.62 -8.37 23.77
N GLY A 326 23.27 -9.35 23.12
CA GLY A 326 24.65 -9.72 23.41
C GLY A 326 25.54 -9.79 22.17
N GLY A 327 26.63 -10.60 22.31
CA GLY A 327 27.63 -10.75 21.24
C GLY A 327 27.08 -11.32 19.95
N GLY A 328 26.06 -12.18 19.99
CA GLY A 328 25.41 -12.72 18.78
C GLY A 328 24.61 -11.67 18.03
N SER A 329 23.81 -10.87 18.75
CA SER A 329 23.09 -9.74 18.17
C SER A 329 24.05 -8.69 17.57
N ALA A 330 25.18 -8.40 18.25
CA ALA A 330 26.22 -7.51 17.74
C ALA A 330 26.88 -8.07 16.46
N ALA A 331 27.16 -9.37 16.42
CA ALA A 331 27.70 -10.04 15.23
C ALA A 331 26.74 -9.97 14.04
N ALA A 332 25.44 -10.22 14.26
CA ALA A 332 24.41 -10.08 13.23
C ALA A 332 24.32 -8.66 12.67
N ALA A 333 24.34 -7.64 13.56
CA ALA A 333 24.34 -6.23 13.17
C ALA A 333 25.60 -5.86 12.34
N ALA A 334 26.77 -6.32 12.73
CA ALA A 334 28.01 -6.11 11.99
C ALA A 334 27.93 -6.73 10.57
N GLY A 335 27.41 -7.95 10.45
CA GLY A 335 27.17 -8.60 9.17
C GLY A 335 26.19 -7.86 8.29
N ALA A 336 25.10 -7.31 8.85
CA ALA A 336 24.12 -6.51 8.15
C ALA A 336 24.72 -5.19 7.62
N MET A 337 25.54 -4.51 8.42
CA MET A 337 26.27 -3.30 8.02
C MET A 337 27.24 -3.60 6.88
N ALA A 338 27.97 -4.72 6.95
CA ALA A 338 28.88 -5.17 5.90
C ALA A 338 28.15 -5.36 4.56
N ALA A 339 27.03 -6.08 4.59
CA ALA A 339 26.18 -6.29 3.40
C ALA A 339 25.67 -4.95 2.86
N GLY A 340 25.26 -4.02 3.73
CA GLY A 340 24.80 -2.68 3.37
C GLY A 340 25.85 -1.89 2.60
N LEU A 341 27.09 -1.82 3.11
CA LEU A 341 28.21 -1.16 2.43
C LEU A 341 28.49 -1.76 1.05
N ALA A 342 28.53 -3.09 0.94
CA ALA A 342 28.75 -3.78 -0.31
C ALA A 342 27.65 -3.49 -1.34
N VAL A 343 26.36 -3.43 -0.91
CA VAL A 343 25.22 -3.02 -1.78
C VAL A 343 25.42 -1.59 -2.26
N MET A 344 25.82 -0.67 -1.37
CA MET A 344 26.06 0.73 -1.71
C MET A 344 27.12 0.85 -2.80
N VAL A 345 28.27 0.20 -2.64
CA VAL A 345 29.39 0.25 -3.61
C VAL A 345 28.98 -0.31 -4.97
N ALA A 346 28.30 -1.46 -4.98
CA ALA A 346 27.82 -2.07 -6.22
C ALA A 346 26.80 -1.17 -6.92
N SER A 347 25.85 -0.59 -6.15
CA SER A 347 24.78 0.29 -6.69
C SER A 347 25.35 1.61 -7.24
N MET A 348 26.33 2.22 -6.59
CA MET A 348 26.96 3.45 -7.05
C MET A 348 27.90 3.23 -8.26
N SER A 349 28.35 2.01 -8.48
CA SER A 349 29.16 1.63 -9.65
C SER A 349 28.30 1.27 -10.85
N ARG A 350 27.13 0.66 -10.62
CA ARG A 350 26.19 0.23 -11.64
C ARG A 350 25.67 1.40 -12.48
N GLY A 351 25.49 1.20 -13.78
CA GLY A 351 25.00 2.21 -14.73
C GLY A 351 26.01 3.31 -15.07
N LYS A 352 27.23 3.30 -14.52
CA LYS A 352 28.27 4.26 -14.85
C LYS A 352 29.05 3.80 -16.07
N LYS A 353 29.33 4.71 -17.02
CA LYS A 353 30.02 4.42 -18.28
C LYS A 353 31.31 3.61 -18.11
N ALA A 354 32.08 3.88 -17.07
CA ALA A 354 33.35 3.21 -16.77
C ALA A 354 33.18 1.72 -16.36
N TYR A 355 31.99 1.31 -15.89
CA TYR A 355 31.73 -0.03 -15.35
C TYR A 355 30.65 -0.78 -16.10
N LEU A 356 30.21 -0.31 -17.27
CA LEU A 356 29.15 -0.96 -18.07
C LEU A 356 29.48 -2.42 -18.43
N GLN A 357 30.73 -2.74 -18.63
CA GLN A 357 31.19 -4.11 -18.89
C GLN A 357 30.93 -5.06 -17.70
N TYR A 358 30.75 -4.55 -16.50
CA TYR A 358 30.49 -5.30 -15.26
C TYR A 358 29.03 -5.20 -14.79
N GLU A 359 28.13 -4.62 -15.59
CA GLU A 359 26.74 -4.35 -15.22
C GLU A 359 26.00 -5.59 -14.71
N ALA A 360 26.18 -6.73 -15.38
CA ALA A 360 25.55 -7.99 -14.99
C ALA A 360 26.08 -8.51 -13.65
N GLN A 361 27.41 -8.40 -13.41
CA GLN A 361 28.04 -8.84 -12.17
C GLN A 361 27.65 -7.94 -10.99
N LEU A 362 27.60 -6.61 -11.19
CA LEU A 362 27.15 -5.65 -10.19
C LEU A 362 25.68 -5.88 -9.82
N SER A 363 24.83 -6.10 -10.82
CA SER A 363 23.40 -6.40 -10.59
C SER A 363 23.20 -7.73 -9.85
N ALA A 364 23.97 -8.76 -10.18
CA ALA A 364 23.94 -10.04 -9.48
C ALA A 364 24.42 -9.93 -8.03
N ALA A 365 25.45 -9.13 -7.77
CA ALA A 365 25.93 -8.85 -6.42
C ALA A 365 24.84 -8.16 -5.57
N ILE A 366 24.19 -7.12 -6.11
CA ILE A 366 23.10 -6.43 -5.44
C ILE A 366 21.93 -7.38 -5.13
N ALA A 367 21.55 -8.22 -6.09
CA ALA A 367 20.45 -9.18 -5.93
C ALA A 367 20.72 -10.23 -4.84
N LYS A 368 21.99 -10.63 -4.64
CA LYS A 368 22.39 -11.56 -3.58
C LYS A 368 22.55 -10.86 -2.22
N LEU A 369 23.20 -9.70 -2.20
CA LEU A 369 23.46 -8.97 -0.94
C LEU A 369 22.20 -8.40 -0.29
N GLY A 370 21.18 -8.04 -1.07
CA GLY A 370 19.91 -7.51 -0.57
C GLY A 370 19.23 -8.45 0.45
N PRO A 371 18.87 -9.69 0.05
CA PRO A 371 18.33 -10.69 0.97
C PRO A 371 19.23 -10.99 2.16
N LEU A 372 20.54 -11.18 1.95
CA LEU A 372 21.49 -11.43 3.02
C LEU A 372 21.49 -10.32 4.08
N ARG A 373 21.40 -9.06 3.65
CA ARG A 373 21.28 -7.90 4.55
C ARG A 373 20.01 -8.00 5.40
N GLU A 374 18.87 -8.28 4.80
CA GLU A 374 17.60 -8.36 5.54
C GLU A 374 17.59 -9.55 6.51
N GLU A 375 18.12 -10.70 6.11
CA GLU A 375 18.23 -11.87 6.98
C GLU A 375 19.19 -11.64 8.18
N LEU A 376 20.30 -10.95 7.95
CA LEU A 376 21.24 -10.57 9.02
C LEU A 376 20.63 -9.53 9.97
N LYS A 377 19.81 -8.58 9.46
CA LYS A 377 19.04 -7.67 10.31
C LYS A 377 18.05 -8.42 11.20
N ALA A 378 17.30 -9.37 10.64
CA ALA A 378 16.36 -10.18 11.41
C ALA A 378 17.07 -11.05 12.46
N ALA A 379 18.29 -11.46 12.20
CA ALA A 379 19.08 -12.26 13.14
C ALA A 379 19.50 -11.48 14.40
N VAL A 380 19.47 -10.14 14.40
CA VAL A 380 19.76 -9.30 15.58
C VAL A 380 18.76 -9.62 16.69
N ASP A 381 17.47 -9.62 16.38
CA ASP A 381 16.41 -9.91 17.36
C ASP A 381 16.30 -11.41 17.62
N ALA A 382 16.46 -12.24 16.58
CA ALA A 382 16.37 -13.69 16.68
C ALA A 382 17.41 -14.28 17.64
N ASP A 383 18.58 -13.69 17.80
CA ASP A 383 19.60 -14.11 18.76
C ASP A 383 19.13 -13.87 20.21
N ALA A 384 18.56 -12.72 20.50
CA ALA A 384 17.99 -12.40 21.80
C ALA A 384 16.80 -13.32 22.15
N ASP A 385 15.88 -13.52 21.19
CA ASP A 385 14.72 -14.42 21.37
C ASP A 385 15.14 -15.86 21.61
N ALA A 386 16.17 -16.33 20.91
CA ALA A 386 16.70 -17.67 21.08
C ALA A 386 17.33 -17.89 22.48
N TYR A 387 18.05 -16.89 23.00
CA TYR A 387 18.55 -16.93 24.37
C TYR A 387 17.42 -16.97 25.39
N ASP A 388 16.39 -16.13 25.23
CA ASP A 388 15.23 -16.11 26.11
C ASP A 388 14.47 -17.44 26.11
N ALA A 389 14.38 -18.11 24.95
CA ALA A 389 13.79 -19.42 24.81
C ALA A 389 14.59 -20.48 25.61
N VAL A 390 15.93 -20.44 25.57
CA VAL A 390 16.80 -21.34 26.38
C VAL A 390 16.58 -21.07 27.87
N MET A 391 16.50 -19.82 28.31
CA MET A 391 16.26 -19.50 29.72
C MET A 391 14.88 -19.96 30.20
N LYS A 392 13.86 -19.85 29.35
CA LYS A 392 12.51 -20.41 29.62
C LYS A 392 12.55 -21.93 29.71
N ALA A 393 13.31 -22.62 28.84
CA ALA A 393 13.50 -24.08 28.89
C ALA A 393 14.15 -24.52 30.19
N TYR A 394 15.19 -23.84 30.66
CA TYR A 394 15.81 -24.13 31.97
C TYR A 394 14.86 -23.92 33.16
N LYS A 395 13.99 -22.93 33.12
CA LYS A 395 12.94 -22.72 34.14
C LYS A 395 11.90 -23.85 34.12
N ALA A 396 11.42 -24.22 32.94
CA ALA A 396 10.44 -25.31 32.78
C ALA A 396 10.97 -26.65 33.23
N ALA A 397 12.23 -26.99 32.95
CA ALA A 397 12.89 -28.21 33.38
C ALA A 397 12.98 -28.37 34.92
N LYS A 398 12.97 -27.27 35.67
CA LYS A 398 12.91 -27.32 37.14
C LYS A 398 11.54 -27.78 37.66
N THR A 399 10.47 -27.54 36.91
CA THR A 399 9.09 -27.91 37.29
C THR A 399 8.66 -29.27 36.74
N ASP A 400 9.26 -29.70 35.60
CA ASP A 400 9.06 -31.02 34.99
C ASP A 400 10.43 -31.66 34.64
N PRO A 401 11.10 -32.31 35.60
CA PRO A 401 12.43 -32.89 35.36
C PRO A 401 12.43 -34.08 34.38
N ALA A 402 11.30 -34.74 34.19
CA ALA A 402 11.22 -35.93 33.33
C ALA A 402 11.44 -35.60 31.86
N ASN A 403 10.95 -34.41 31.40
CA ASN A 403 11.08 -33.93 30.03
C ASN A 403 12.11 -32.81 29.89
N GLY A 404 12.67 -32.33 30.98
CA GLY A 404 13.50 -31.14 31.07
C GLY A 404 14.70 -31.13 30.13
N ASP A 405 15.45 -32.25 30.11
CA ASP A 405 16.65 -32.38 29.27
C ASP A 405 16.34 -32.29 27.77
N ALA A 406 15.26 -32.89 27.31
CA ALA A 406 14.86 -32.84 25.90
C ALA A 406 14.44 -31.42 25.45
N VAL A 407 13.73 -30.70 26.33
CA VAL A 407 13.28 -29.31 26.06
C VAL A 407 14.48 -28.35 26.02
N ILE A 408 15.44 -28.52 26.96
CA ILE A 408 16.68 -27.72 26.97
C ILE A 408 17.50 -27.99 25.69
N ASP A 409 17.70 -29.27 25.32
CA ASP A 409 18.49 -29.62 24.13
C ASP A 409 17.87 -29.11 22.85
N ALA A 410 16.54 -29.19 22.72
CA ALA A 410 15.81 -28.58 21.57
C ALA A 410 15.99 -27.06 21.49
N SER A 411 15.90 -26.34 22.62
CA SER A 411 16.09 -24.88 22.67
C SER A 411 17.54 -24.50 22.38
N LEU A 412 18.52 -25.24 22.85
CA LEU A 412 19.94 -25.02 22.54
C LEU A 412 20.28 -25.26 21.07
N LYS A 413 19.64 -26.24 20.41
CA LYS A 413 19.78 -26.44 18.95
C LYS A 413 19.31 -25.24 18.18
N LEU A 414 18.16 -24.67 18.54
CA LEU A 414 17.66 -23.41 17.92
C LEU A 414 18.62 -22.26 18.18
N ALA A 415 19.06 -22.08 19.44
CA ALA A 415 20.00 -21.01 19.82
C ALA A 415 21.39 -21.17 19.17
N THR A 416 21.79 -22.38 18.78
CA THR A 416 23.02 -22.63 18.00
C THR A 416 22.81 -22.30 16.52
N GLY A 417 21.61 -22.55 16.00
CA GLY A 417 21.27 -22.33 14.58
C GLY A 417 21.34 -20.85 14.16
N VAL A 418 20.93 -19.93 15.04
CA VAL A 418 20.94 -18.48 14.73
C VAL A 418 22.35 -17.96 14.48
N PRO A 419 23.32 -18.05 15.43
CA PRO A 419 24.68 -17.56 15.18
C PRO A 419 25.41 -18.36 14.08
N LEU A 420 25.14 -19.64 13.89
CA LEU A 420 25.70 -20.38 12.77
C LEU A 420 25.23 -19.82 11.44
N GLY A 421 23.93 -19.52 11.30
CA GLY A 421 23.37 -18.88 10.13
C GLY A 421 23.93 -17.47 9.88
N VAL A 422 24.22 -16.70 10.93
CA VAL A 422 24.91 -15.41 10.83
C VAL A 422 26.32 -15.59 10.25
N ALA A 423 27.09 -16.56 10.74
CA ALA A 423 28.44 -16.81 10.26
C ALA A 423 28.46 -17.23 8.78
N GLU A 424 27.54 -18.10 8.35
CA GLU A 424 27.43 -18.53 6.94
C GLU A 424 27.08 -17.38 6.02
N LYS A 425 26.10 -16.56 6.39
CA LYS A 425 25.70 -15.38 5.62
C LYS A 425 26.81 -14.33 5.55
N ALA A 426 27.49 -14.09 6.65
CA ALA A 426 28.62 -13.17 6.70
C ALA A 426 29.78 -13.68 5.82
N GLN A 427 30.03 -14.97 5.74
CA GLN A 427 31.00 -15.57 4.82
C GLN A 427 30.65 -15.34 3.37
N GLU A 428 29.36 -15.44 3.01
CA GLU A 428 28.93 -15.13 1.64
C GLU A 428 29.06 -13.63 1.32
N VAL A 429 28.79 -12.76 2.31
CA VAL A 429 29.07 -11.31 2.19
C VAL A 429 30.56 -11.05 1.92
N VAL A 430 31.49 -11.73 2.61
CA VAL A 430 32.93 -11.63 2.36
C VAL A 430 33.24 -12.00 0.90
N ARG A 431 32.77 -13.16 0.42
CA ARG A 431 33.03 -13.65 -0.94
C ARG A 431 32.54 -12.67 -2.01
N ILE A 432 31.31 -12.17 -1.85
CA ILE A 432 30.76 -11.19 -2.79
C ILE A 432 31.55 -9.89 -2.75
N THR A 433 31.89 -9.38 -1.56
CA THR A 433 32.65 -8.15 -1.38
C THR A 433 34.04 -8.26 -2.01
N GLU A 434 34.72 -9.41 -1.90
CA GLU A 434 36.01 -9.66 -2.56
C GLU A 434 35.91 -9.49 -4.08
N SER A 435 34.86 -10.00 -4.70
CA SER A 435 34.66 -9.85 -6.14
C SER A 435 34.43 -8.41 -6.59
N LEU A 436 33.89 -7.55 -5.71
CA LEU A 436 33.59 -6.14 -6.02
C LEU A 436 34.85 -5.27 -6.13
N PHE A 437 35.96 -5.63 -5.52
CA PHE A 437 37.20 -4.82 -5.57
C PHE A 437 37.71 -4.59 -7.00
N ALA A 438 37.55 -5.56 -7.88
CA ALA A 438 38.02 -5.49 -9.26
C ALA A 438 37.03 -4.83 -10.24
N ILE A 439 35.75 -4.76 -9.88
CA ILE A 439 34.68 -4.41 -10.83
C ILE A 439 33.90 -3.15 -10.42
N SER A 440 34.21 -2.55 -9.28
CA SER A 440 33.54 -1.35 -8.76
C SER A 440 34.44 -0.11 -8.77
N ASN A 441 33.87 1.03 -8.37
CA ASN A 441 34.58 2.30 -8.31
C ASN A 441 35.79 2.25 -7.35
N PRO A 442 37.04 2.47 -7.81
CA PRO A 442 38.24 2.43 -6.97
C PRO A 442 38.22 3.42 -5.79
N ASN A 443 37.51 4.54 -5.92
CA ASN A 443 37.38 5.53 -4.85
C ASN A 443 36.57 5.03 -3.65
N MET A 444 35.86 3.89 -3.80
CA MET A 444 35.07 3.25 -2.75
C MET A 444 35.77 2.02 -2.15
N LYS A 445 37.08 1.87 -2.39
CA LYS A 445 37.88 0.76 -1.85
C LYS A 445 37.88 0.71 -0.32
N SER A 446 37.87 1.86 0.34
CA SER A 446 37.76 1.96 1.80
C SER A 446 36.46 1.37 2.34
N ASP A 447 35.34 1.59 1.63
CA ASP A 447 34.03 1.05 2.02
C ASP A 447 34.01 -0.47 1.91
N LEU A 448 34.60 -1.04 0.84
CA LEU A 448 34.72 -2.49 0.69
C LEU A 448 35.67 -3.09 1.74
N THR A 449 36.77 -2.40 2.10
CA THR A 449 37.67 -2.84 3.17
C THR A 449 36.94 -2.85 4.51
N THR A 450 36.14 -1.84 4.81
CA THR A 450 35.32 -1.76 6.00
C THR A 450 34.26 -2.85 6.01
N ALA A 451 33.59 -3.10 4.87
CA ALA A 451 32.61 -4.20 4.74
C ALA A 451 33.24 -5.56 5.03
N GLN A 452 34.43 -5.83 4.52
CA GLN A 452 35.15 -7.08 4.80
C GLN A 452 35.52 -7.22 6.29
N ALA A 453 36.00 -6.15 6.89
CA ALA A 453 36.38 -6.17 8.31
C ALA A 453 35.18 -6.46 9.21
N LEU A 454 34.02 -5.79 8.94
CA LEU A 454 32.78 -6.04 9.65
C LEU A 454 32.25 -7.45 9.45
N ALA A 455 32.26 -7.98 8.22
CA ALA A 455 31.80 -9.33 7.93
C ALA A 455 32.70 -10.40 8.61
N ARG A 456 34.02 -10.22 8.60
CA ARG A 456 34.95 -11.11 9.31
C ARG A 456 34.77 -11.04 10.83
N GLY A 457 34.53 -9.84 11.38
CA GLY A 457 34.17 -9.65 12.79
C GLY A 457 32.85 -10.34 13.15
N ALA A 458 31.85 -10.27 12.27
CA ALA A 458 30.59 -10.97 12.43
C ALA A 458 30.79 -12.51 12.46
N ILE A 459 31.59 -13.07 11.56
CA ILE A 459 31.94 -14.50 11.56
C ILE A 459 32.58 -14.89 12.88
N THR A 460 33.60 -14.16 13.32
CA THR A 460 34.34 -14.44 14.56
C THR A 460 33.42 -14.45 15.78
N GLY A 461 32.59 -13.39 15.92
CA GLY A 461 31.65 -13.27 17.04
C GLY A 461 30.56 -14.31 17.03
N ALA A 462 29.99 -14.58 15.85
CA ALA A 462 28.95 -15.62 15.70
C ALA A 462 29.47 -17.02 15.98
N LEU A 463 30.65 -17.39 15.49
CA LEU A 463 31.26 -18.70 15.76
C LEU A 463 31.63 -18.88 17.24
N ALA A 464 32.02 -17.82 17.95
CA ALA A 464 32.23 -17.89 19.41
C ALA A 464 30.94 -18.25 20.15
N ASN A 465 29.79 -17.68 19.76
CA ASN A 465 28.49 -18.05 20.32
C ASN A 465 28.08 -19.50 19.98
N VAL A 466 28.36 -19.95 18.75
CA VAL A 466 28.16 -21.37 18.38
C VAL A 466 28.92 -22.30 19.31
N GLU A 467 30.20 -22.04 19.54
CA GLU A 467 31.04 -22.92 20.40
C GLU A 467 30.54 -22.99 21.85
N ILE A 468 30.09 -21.86 22.42
CA ILE A 468 29.48 -21.82 23.76
C ILE A 468 28.26 -22.74 23.83
N ASN A 469 27.37 -22.63 22.85
CA ASN A 469 26.14 -23.41 22.78
C ASN A 469 26.43 -24.90 22.56
N LEU A 470 27.40 -25.25 21.71
CA LEU A 470 27.82 -26.66 21.48
C LEU A 470 28.32 -27.32 22.74
N GLY A 471 28.97 -26.59 23.65
CA GLY A 471 29.46 -27.13 24.94
C GLY A 471 28.34 -27.59 25.89
N SER A 472 27.10 -27.10 25.66
CA SER A 472 25.92 -27.41 26.49
C SER A 472 24.99 -28.46 25.86
N LEU A 473 25.20 -28.85 24.60
CA LEU A 473 24.36 -29.81 23.86
C LEU A 473 24.70 -31.25 24.16
N LYS A 474 23.66 -32.07 24.32
CA LYS A 474 23.80 -33.52 24.56
C LYS A 474 23.79 -34.34 23.27
N ASP A 475 23.14 -33.88 22.21
CA ASP A 475 23.07 -34.56 20.92
C ASP A 475 24.41 -34.45 20.16
N GLN A 476 25.24 -35.51 20.28
CA GLN A 476 26.56 -35.57 19.64
C GLN A 476 26.49 -35.62 18.10
N GLY A 477 25.40 -36.15 17.53
CA GLY A 477 25.18 -36.14 16.08
C GLY A 477 24.98 -34.71 15.53
N PHE A 478 24.16 -33.92 16.22
CA PHE A 478 23.96 -32.51 15.91
C PHE A 478 25.26 -31.72 16.08
N VAL A 479 25.98 -31.92 17.18
CA VAL A 479 27.27 -31.25 17.45
C VAL A 479 28.28 -31.54 16.34
N ALA A 480 28.44 -32.79 15.91
CA ALA A 480 29.34 -33.15 14.81
C ALA A 480 28.94 -32.47 13.47
N GLY A 481 27.63 -32.43 13.17
CA GLY A 481 27.12 -31.76 12.00
C GLY A 481 27.42 -30.26 11.97
N VAL A 482 27.22 -29.58 13.14
CA VAL A 482 27.55 -28.15 13.28
C VAL A 482 29.04 -27.88 13.16
N ARG A 483 29.90 -28.71 13.79
CA ARG A 483 31.36 -28.57 13.70
C ARG A 483 31.86 -28.65 12.25
N LYS A 484 31.33 -29.60 11.45
CA LYS A 484 31.65 -29.69 10.03
C LYS A 484 31.32 -28.39 9.26
N ARG A 485 30.18 -27.77 9.57
CA ARG A 485 29.81 -26.49 8.97
C ARG A 485 30.74 -25.34 9.40
N VAL A 486 31.11 -25.33 10.70
CA VAL A 486 32.07 -24.34 11.23
C VAL A 486 33.43 -24.47 10.53
N GLU A 487 33.92 -25.68 10.31
CA GLU A 487 35.16 -25.90 9.56
C GLU A 487 35.08 -25.36 8.13
N SER A 488 33.98 -25.57 7.45
CA SER A 488 33.79 -25.04 6.08
C SER A 488 33.71 -23.49 6.00
N ILE A 489 33.41 -22.83 7.12
CA ILE A 489 33.42 -21.36 7.21
C ILE A 489 34.85 -20.85 7.49
N LYS A 490 35.65 -21.60 8.26
CA LYS A 490 37.02 -21.20 8.62
C LYS A 490 38.06 -21.45 7.50
N GLY A 491 37.81 -22.41 6.62
CA GLY A 491 38.67 -22.75 5.47
C GLY A 491 38.29 -21.94 4.25
#